data_20e831805b466fd30a7a06ccf1fb4aa1
#
_entry.id   20e831805b466fd30a7a06ccf1fb4aa1
#
_cell.length_a   1.000
_cell.length_b   1.000
_cell.length_c   1.000
_cell.angle_alpha   90.00
_cell.angle_beta   90.00
_cell.angle_gamma   90.00
#
_symmetry.space_group_name_H-M   'P 1'
#
loop_
_entity.id
_entity.type
_entity.pdbx_description
1 polymer ?
#
loop_
_entity_poly.entity_id
_entity_poly.type
_entity_poly.pdbx_seq_one_letter_code
_entity_poly.pdbx_strand_id
1 'polypeptide(L)' 'MTHQDAIKILDRVRDGVAYPQHIVLQALRMTGDLDEL' A
#
# COMPACT_ATOMS: atom_id res chain seq x y z
N MET A 1 2.29 -6.09 -9.02
CA MET A 1 2.70 -5.77 -7.66
C MET A 1 2.57 -6.98 -6.76
N THR A 2 3.58 -7.29 -5.98
CA THR A 2 3.50 -8.41 -5.07
C THR A 2 3.19 -7.91 -3.68
N HIS A 3 2.95 -8.83 -2.77
CA HIS A 3 2.64 -8.47 -1.39
C HIS A 3 3.81 -7.71 -0.76
N GLN A 4 5.02 -8.11 -1.06
CA GLN A 4 6.17 -7.43 -0.52
C GLN A 4 6.29 -6.03 -1.10
N ASP A 5 5.96 -5.86 -2.36
CA ASP A 5 5.98 -4.53 -2.97
C ASP A 5 4.96 -3.64 -2.28
N ALA A 6 3.80 -4.18 -1.97
CA ALA A 6 2.76 -3.41 -1.30
C ALA A 6 3.25 -2.94 0.06
N ILE A 7 3.92 -3.80 0.79
CA ILE A 7 4.43 -3.44 2.10
C ILE A 7 5.47 -2.32 1.97
N LYS A 8 6.34 -2.42 0.97
CA LYS A 8 7.35 -1.39 0.78
C LYS A 8 6.72 -0.05 0.43
N ILE A 9 5.69 -0.06 -0.38
CA ILE A 9 5.01 1.16 -0.76
C ILE A 9 4.37 1.80 0.46
N LEU A 10 3.69 1.01 1.28
CA LEU A 10 3.03 1.55 2.46
C LEU A 10 4.06 2.10 3.44
N ASP A 11 5.21 1.43 3.52
CA ASP A 11 6.23 1.88 4.40
C ASP A 11 6.76 3.24 3.96
N ARG A 12 6.88 3.48 2.67
CA ARG A 12 7.35 4.76 2.17
C ARG A 12 6.30 5.84 2.36
N VAL A 13 5.03 5.49 2.17
CA VAL A 13 3.97 6.44 2.39
C VAL A 13 4.00 6.89 3.86
N ARG A 14 4.29 5.94 4.75
CA ARG A 14 4.35 6.29 6.13
C ARG A 14 5.50 7.22 6.41
N ASP A 15 6.59 7.13 5.66
CA ASP A 15 7.73 7.98 5.82
C ASP A 15 7.51 9.34 5.17
N GLY A 16 6.44 9.59 4.49
CA GLY A 16 6.18 10.87 3.86
C GLY A 16 6.39 10.89 2.36
N VAL A 17 6.66 9.76 1.74
CA VAL A 17 6.84 9.72 0.31
C VAL A 17 5.47 9.80 -0.36
N ALA A 18 5.32 10.66 -1.34
CA ALA A 18 4.03 10.82 -2.01
C ALA A 18 3.87 9.80 -3.10
N TYR A 19 2.81 9.02 -3.07
CA TYR A 19 2.48 8.09 -4.12
C TYR A 19 1.09 8.40 -4.65
N PRO A 20 0.80 8.05 -5.89
CA PRO A 20 -0.55 8.24 -6.43
C PRO A 20 -1.55 7.46 -5.59
N GLN A 21 -2.74 8.00 -5.46
CA GLN A 21 -3.75 7.38 -4.63
C GLN A 21 -4.07 5.98 -5.08
N HIS A 22 -4.16 5.73 -6.36
CA HIS A 22 -4.51 4.40 -6.85
C HIS A 22 -3.45 3.37 -6.47
N ILE A 23 -2.19 3.79 -6.35
CA ILE A 23 -1.13 2.87 -5.96
C ILE A 23 -1.25 2.57 -4.46
N VAL A 24 -1.55 3.59 -3.67
CA VAL A 24 -1.71 3.39 -2.24
C VAL A 24 -2.90 2.47 -1.96
N LEU A 25 -3.99 2.65 -2.68
CA LEU A 25 -5.15 1.82 -2.51
C LEU A 25 -4.86 0.38 -2.92
N GLN A 26 -4.10 0.20 -3.98
CA GLN A 26 -3.74 -1.13 -4.39
C GLN A 26 -2.88 -1.80 -3.33
N ALA A 27 -1.95 -1.08 -2.74
CA ALA A 27 -1.10 -1.63 -1.70
C ALA A 27 -1.92 -2.02 -0.46
N LEU A 28 -2.89 -1.21 -0.10
CA LEU A 28 -3.74 -1.52 1.03
C LEU A 28 -4.59 -2.75 0.77
N ARG A 29 -5.10 -2.91 -0.44
CA ARG A 29 -5.87 -4.08 -0.76
C ARG A 29 -5.01 -5.31 -0.76
N MET A 30 -3.79 -5.20 -1.27
CA MET A 30 -2.90 -6.32 -1.32
C MET A 30 -2.53 -6.80 0.06
N THR A 31 -2.38 -5.93 1.03
CA THR A 31 -2.03 -6.31 2.38
C THR A 31 -3.25 -6.68 3.21
N GLY A 32 -4.43 -6.51 2.65
CA GLY A 32 -5.64 -6.91 3.34
C GLY A 32 -6.21 -5.89 4.29
N ASP A 33 -5.62 -4.72 4.36
CA ASP A 33 -6.10 -3.75 5.30
C ASP A 33 -7.49 -3.25 4.97
N LEU A 34 -7.85 -3.19 3.73
CA LEU A 34 -9.15 -2.72 3.35
C LEU A 34 -10.16 -3.82 3.33
N ASP A 35 -9.73 -5.06 3.23
CA ASP A 35 -10.57 -6.13 3.18
C ASP A 35 -10.83 -6.70 4.41
N GLU A 36 -10.81 -6.15 5.45
CA GLU A 36 -10.84 -6.69 6.65
C GLU A 36 -12.10 -7.15 7.00
N LEU A 37 -13.03 -7.19 6.57
CA LEU A 37 -14.25 -7.64 6.96
C LEU A 37 -14.43 -9.03 7.07
#